data_9d054767e7f0fa8f02f7604f929bfedf
#
_entry.id   9d054767e7f0fa8f02f7604f929bfedf
#
_cell.length_a   1.000
_cell.length_b   1.000
_cell.length_c   1.000
_cell.angle_alpha   90.00
_cell.angle_beta   90.00
_cell.angle_gamma   90.00
#
_symmetry.space_group_name_H-M   'P 1'
#
loop_
_entity.id
_entity.type
_entity.pdbx_description
1 polymer ?
#
loop_
_entity_poly.entity_id
_entity_poly.type
_entity_poly.pdbx_seq_one_letter_code
_entity_poly.pdbx_strand_id
1 'polypeptide(L)'
;MSWLSAERVDKLARALRVSTVEAREIIFDEKNVPESVYILLSGIARITCRNRKGQRQLVIIVAPGMISAFPLPVNGISYDFRCEALTSCQIGAIDLAAFVKISLGIDSIDFKRMAHNYLGRWHLVQLRCSNFLGFSLKERLALALIELSEDFGIRHKDGLRLKLLARHSDLAELVGASRPRVSEFMSQFEQDRFIARKAHQLTVQRDRIESFLSQAKAILSDSGPA
;
A
#
# COMPACT_ATOMS: atom_id res chain seq x y z
N MET A 1 2.22 -7.55 11.94
CA MET A 1 2.25 -8.94 11.41
C MET A 1 1.18 -9.80 12.06
N SER A 2 -0.08 -9.53 11.73
CA SER A 2 -1.24 -10.26 12.29
C SER A 2 -1.40 -11.70 11.77
N TRP A 3 -0.55 -12.12 10.84
CA TRP A 3 -0.57 -13.42 10.18
C TRP A 3 0.37 -14.45 10.81
N LEU A 4 1.21 -14.07 11.76
CA LEU A 4 2.09 -14.98 12.50
C LEU A 4 1.57 -15.20 13.92
N SER A 5 1.76 -16.41 14.45
CA SER A 5 1.59 -16.69 15.87
C SER A 5 2.60 -15.92 16.71
N ALA A 6 2.27 -15.68 17.98
CA ALA A 6 3.13 -14.94 18.91
C ALA A 6 4.54 -15.55 19.02
N GLU A 7 4.64 -16.89 19.07
CA GLU A 7 5.92 -17.61 19.12
C GLU A 7 6.79 -17.30 17.89
N ARG A 8 6.19 -17.22 16.69
CA ARG A 8 6.92 -16.96 15.45
C ARG A 8 7.30 -15.51 15.30
N VAL A 9 6.44 -14.60 15.77
CA VAL A 9 6.77 -13.18 15.87
C VAL A 9 8.01 -13.01 16.73
N ASP A 10 8.12 -13.73 17.86
CA ASP A 10 9.26 -13.68 18.75
C ASP A 10 10.53 -14.25 18.10
N LYS A 11 10.42 -15.41 17.42
CA LYS A 11 11.54 -16.00 16.65
C LYS A 11 12.03 -15.05 15.55
N LEU A 12 11.11 -14.44 14.83
CA LEU A 12 11.43 -13.48 13.77
C LEU A 12 12.06 -12.22 14.37
N ALA A 13 11.52 -11.68 15.45
CA ALA A 13 12.05 -10.51 16.12
C ALA A 13 13.50 -10.68 16.58
N ARG A 14 13.86 -11.86 17.09
CA ARG A 14 15.24 -12.20 17.48
C ARG A 14 16.20 -12.33 16.31
N ALA A 15 15.70 -12.65 15.13
CA ALA A 15 16.51 -12.82 13.91
C ALA A 15 16.67 -11.52 13.11
N LEU A 16 15.86 -10.49 13.40
CA LEU A 16 15.91 -9.22 12.70
C LEU A 16 17.08 -8.35 13.14
N ARG A 17 17.81 -7.82 12.17
CA ARG A 17 18.71 -6.68 12.36
C ARG A 17 17.89 -5.41 12.14
N VAL A 18 17.74 -4.60 13.19
CA VAL A 18 16.93 -3.38 13.15
C VAL A 18 17.84 -2.18 12.86
N SER A 19 17.40 -1.35 11.92
CA SER A 19 18.01 -0.06 11.61
C SER A 19 16.95 1.03 11.57
N THR A 20 17.37 2.26 11.86
CA THR A 20 16.54 3.45 11.71
C THR A 20 16.90 4.15 10.41
N VAL A 21 15.89 4.58 9.66
CA VAL A 21 16.01 5.35 8.42
C VAL A 21 15.19 6.61 8.59
N GLU A 22 15.82 7.77 8.35
CA GLU A 22 15.15 9.05 8.53
C GLU A 22 14.20 9.37 7.37
N ALA A 23 13.27 10.29 7.62
CA ALA A 23 12.32 10.72 6.61
C ALA A 23 13.02 11.25 5.35
N ARG A 24 12.58 10.83 4.18
CA ARG A 24 13.13 11.09 2.83
C ARG A 24 14.38 10.33 2.47
N GLU A 25 14.90 9.49 3.34
CA GLU A 25 16.01 8.61 2.99
C GLU A 25 15.53 7.38 2.20
N ILE A 26 16.43 6.87 1.37
CA ILE A 26 16.19 5.69 0.53
C ILE A 26 16.51 4.44 1.36
N ILE A 27 15.55 3.54 1.48
CA ILE A 27 15.71 2.26 2.16
C ILE A 27 16.40 1.27 1.20
N PHE A 28 15.97 1.24 -0.05
CA PHE A 28 16.61 0.52 -1.16
C PHE A 28 16.21 1.12 -2.50
N ASP A 29 16.99 0.87 -3.54
CA ASP A 29 16.70 1.25 -4.91
C ASP A 29 17.40 0.33 -5.93
N GLU A 30 17.35 0.71 -7.19
CA GLU A 30 17.97 0.02 -8.30
C GLU A 30 19.51 -0.08 -8.22
N LYS A 31 20.16 0.74 -7.39
CA LYS A 31 21.61 0.71 -7.15
C LYS A 31 21.97 -0.12 -5.91
N ASN A 32 21.07 -0.14 -4.94
CA ASN A 32 21.20 -0.86 -3.68
C ASN A 32 20.07 -1.88 -3.59
N VAL A 33 20.14 -2.92 -4.43
CA VAL A 33 19.14 -3.99 -4.46
C VAL A 33 19.16 -4.74 -3.13
N PRO A 34 18.00 -5.02 -2.52
CA PRO A 34 17.94 -5.71 -1.24
C PRO A 34 18.53 -7.11 -1.31
N GLU A 35 19.50 -7.39 -0.45
CA GLU A 35 20.08 -8.72 -0.24
C GLU A 35 19.35 -9.50 0.88
N SER A 36 18.45 -8.83 1.59
CA SER A 36 17.71 -9.36 2.73
C SER A 36 16.21 -9.10 2.55
N VAL A 37 15.39 -9.84 3.27
CA VAL A 37 13.98 -9.53 3.43
C VAL A 37 13.85 -8.33 4.37
N TYR A 38 13.22 -7.26 3.92
CA TYR A 38 12.99 -6.07 4.72
C TYR A 38 11.54 -6.00 5.18
N ILE A 39 11.36 -5.72 6.46
CA ILE A 39 10.07 -5.58 7.12
C ILE A 39 10.01 -4.20 7.74
N LEU A 40 8.98 -3.44 7.42
CA LEU A 40 8.74 -2.16 8.08
C LEU A 40 8.16 -2.42 9.48
N LEU A 41 8.90 -2.04 10.53
CA LEU A 41 8.49 -2.24 11.92
C LEU A 41 7.70 -1.04 12.45
N SER A 42 8.13 0.17 12.10
CA SER A 42 7.43 1.42 12.45
C SER A 42 7.66 2.48 11.38
N GLY A 43 6.85 3.52 11.38
CA GLY A 43 6.88 4.57 10.37
C GLY A 43 6.06 4.23 9.13
N ILE A 44 6.29 4.96 8.05
CA ILE A 44 5.60 4.83 6.77
C ILE A 44 6.62 5.01 5.67
N ALA A 45 6.61 4.11 4.69
CA ALA A 45 7.44 4.18 3.51
C ALA A 45 6.60 4.12 2.23
N ARG A 46 7.20 4.45 1.09
CA ARG A 46 6.58 4.31 -0.22
C ARG A 46 7.47 3.50 -1.16
N ILE A 47 6.87 2.68 -1.99
CA ILE A 47 7.55 2.00 -3.08
C ILE A 47 7.10 2.61 -4.39
N THR A 48 8.07 3.03 -5.19
CA THR A 48 7.88 3.56 -6.55
C THR A 48 8.62 2.70 -7.56
N CYS A 49 8.13 2.64 -8.80
CA CYS A 49 8.87 2.07 -9.93
C CYS A 49 9.02 3.08 -11.05
N ARG A 50 9.95 2.85 -11.99
CA ARG A 50 10.08 3.65 -13.21
C ARG A 50 9.12 3.11 -14.27
N ASN A 51 8.39 4.01 -14.91
CA ASN A 51 7.62 3.68 -16.11
C ASN A 51 8.53 3.75 -17.37
N ARG A 52 7.99 3.37 -18.53
CA ARG A 52 8.73 3.42 -19.81
C ARG A 52 9.23 4.82 -20.20
N LYS A 53 8.65 5.88 -19.64
CA LYS A 53 9.09 7.28 -19.84
C LYS A 53 10.14 7.73 -18.83
N GLY A 54 10.65 6.83 -17.98
CA GLY A 54 11.62 7.12 -16.93
C GLY A 54 11.05 7.84 -15.71
N GLN A 55 9.74 8.11 -15.68
CA GLN A 55 9.08 8.77 -14.56
C GLN A 55 8.81 7.77 -13.44
N ARG A 56 8.98 8.18 -12.18
CA ARG A 56 8.61 7.36 -11.04
C ARG A 56 7.11 7.41 -10.81
N GLN A 57 6.55 6.23 -10.57
CA GLN A 57 5.14 6.03 -10.29
C GLN A 57 5.01 5.31 -8.95
N LEU A 58 4.13 5.77 -8.09
CA LEU A 58 3.86 5.15 -6.81
C LEU A 58 3.16 3.80 -7.03
N VAL A 59 3.74 2.75 -6.47
CA VAL A 59 3.19 1.38 -6.52
C VAL A 59 2.38 1.09 -5.27
N ILE A 60 2.96 1.35 -4.10
CA ILE A 60 2.32 1.06 -2.81
C ILE A 60 2.88 1.96 -1.71
N ILE A 61 2.05 2.28 -0.73
CA ILE A 61 2.46 2.84 0.56
C ILE A 61 2.60 1.68 1.54
N VAL A 62 3.76 1.58 2.17
CA VAL A 62 4.14 0.49 3.07
C VAL A 62 3.78 0.86 4.50
N ALA A 63 2.97 0.03 5.14
CA ALA A 63 2.57 0.13 6.54
C ALA A 63 3.41 -0.78 7.45
N PRO A 64 3.46 -0.50 8.76
CA PRO A 64 4.11 -1.39 9.72
C PRO A 64 3.58 -2.82 9.67
N GLY A 65 4.50 -3.78 9.71
CA GLY A 65 4.20 -5.21 9.58
C GLY A 65 4.20 -5.72 8.14
N MET A 66 4.36 -4.85 7.14
CA MET A 66 4.52 -5.26 5.74
C MET A 66 5.96 -5.64 5.42
N ILE A 67 6.12 -6.66 4.57
CA ILE A 67 7.38 -6.94 3.89
C ILE A 67 7.53 -5.90 2.79
N SER A 68 8.58 -5.08 2.87
CA SER A 68 8.85 -4.00 1.91
C SER A 68 9.80 -4.41 0.80
N ALA A 69 10.62 -5.45 1.01
CA ALA A 69 11.53 -5.98 0.00
C ALA A 69 11.73 -7.47 0.15
N PHE A 70 11.95 -8.13 -0.98
CA PHE A 70 12.29 -9.54 -1.07
C PHE A 70 13.45 -9.68 -2.05
N PRO A 71 14.58 -10.30 -1.67
CA PRO A 71 15.75 -10.44 -2.52
C PRO A 71 15.55 -11.56 -3.56
N LEU A 72 14.52 -11.46 -4.39
CA LEU A 72 14.30 -12.43 -5.46
C LEU A 72 14.78 -11.85 -6.79
N PRO A 73 15.72 -12.51 -7.48
CA PRO A 73 15.99 -12.19 -8.86
C PRO A 73 14.74 -12.52 -9.68
N VAL A 74 14.12 -11.52 -10.28
CA VAL A 74 13.03 -11.74 -11.21
C VAL A 74 13.66 -11.95 -12.59
N ASN A 75 14.09 -13.17 -12.88
CA ASN A 75 14.51 -13.72 -14.19
C ASN A 75 14.81 -12.66 -15.27
N GLY A 76 15.91 -11.92 -15.15
CA GLY A 76 16.36 -10.95 -16.16
C GLY A 76 15.55 -9.63 -16.20
N ILE A 77 14.58 -9.43 -15.34
CA ILE A 77 13.88 -8.15 -15.18
C ILE A 77 14.70 -7.28 -14.24
N SER A 78 15.05 -6.06 -14.68
CA SER A 78 15.76 -5.11 -13.84
C SER A 78 14.94 -4.76 -12.60
N TYR A 79 15.62 -4.58 -11.47
CA TYR A 79 14.99 -4.19 -10.23
C TYR A 79 14.77 -2.67 -10.22
N ASP A 80 13.66 -2.22 -10.81
CA ASP A 80 13.37 -0.79 -11.00
C ASP A 80 12.56 -0.17 -9.85
N PHE A 81 12.55 -0.85 -8.68
CA PHE A 81 11.84 -0.37 -7.50
C PHE A 81 12.74 0.46 -6.61
N ARG A 82 12.15 1.50 -6.01
CA ARG A 82 12.74 2.31 -4.93
C ARG A 82 11.79 2.35 -3.76
N CYS A 83 12.31 2.08 -2.56
CA CYS A 83 11.62 2.31 -1.30
C CYS A 83 12.23 3.53 -0.61
N GLU A 84 11.39 4.47 -0.22
CA GLU A 84 11.75 5.72 0.44
C GLU A 84 10.92 5.90 1.71
N ALA A 85 11.56 6.29 2.81
CA ALA A 85 10.90 6.61 4.06
C ALA A 85 10.09 7.91 3.95
N LEU A 86 8.80 7.89 4.24
CA LEU A 86 7.95 9.09 4.31
C LEU A 86 8.00 9.74 5.70
N THR A 87 8.24 8.94 6.72
CA THR A 87 8.48 9.37 8.12
C THR A 87 9.76 8.70 8.60
N SER A 88 10.27 9.02 9.80
CA SER A 88 11.29 8.19 10.41
C SER A 88 10.76 6.75 10.55
N CYS A 89 11.52 5.77 10.07
CA CYS A 89 11.16 4.36 9.94
C CYS A 89 12.13 3.47 10.71
N GLN A 90 11.61 2.42 11.33
CA GLN A 90 12.42 1.30 11.77
C GLN A 90 12.25 0.14 10.77
N ILE A 91 13.37 -0.34 10.24
CA ILE A 91 13.42 -1.44 9.28
C ILE A 91 14.07 -2.63 9.93
N GLY A 92 13.39 -3.76 9.92
CA GLY A 92 13.96 -5.07 10.27
C GLY A 92 14.44 -5.77 9.02
N ALA A 93 15.73 -6.12 8.97
CA ALA A 93 16.33 -6.91 7.90
C ALA A 93 16.63 -8.33 8.38
N ILE A 94 16.27 -9.33 7.58
CA ILE A 94 16.56 -10.73 7.84
C ILE A 94 17.08 -11.41 6.58
N ASP A 95 18.10 -12.26 6.72
CA ASP A 95 18.56 -13.11 5.63
C ASP A 95 17.43 -13.98 5.07
N LEU A 96 17.40 -14.17 3.75
CA LEU A 96 16.34 -14.92 3.09
C LEU A 96 16.24 -16.36 3.57
N ALA A 97 17.38 -17.05 3.76
CA ALA A 97 17.38 -18.43 4.20
C ALA A 97 16.88 -18.56 5.64
N ALA A 98 17.25 -17.62 6.53
CA ALA A 98 16.72 -17.55 7.89
C ALA A 98 15.22 -17.26 7.90
N PHE A 99 14.75 -16.33 7.07
CA PHE A 99 13.32 -16.01 6.91
C PHE A 99 12.54 -17.25 6.44
N VAL A 100 13.04 -17.93 5.40
CA VAL A 100 12.43 -19.17 4.87
C VAL A 100 12.40 -20.25 5.94
N LYS A 101 13.48 -20.47 6.67
CA LYS A 101 13.56 -21.47 7.76
C LYS A 101 12.53 -21.21 8.85
N ILE A 102 12.34 -19.95 9.26
CA ILE A 102 11.31 -19.57 10.23
C ILE A 102 9.91 -19.78 9.63
N SER A 103 9.75 -19.54 8.33
CA SER A 103 8.48 -19.68 7.62
C SER A 103 8.12 -21.13 7.27
N LEU A 104 9.09 -22.01 7.03
CA LEU A 104 8.84 -23.43 6.68
C LEU A 104 8.15 -24.24 7.78
N GLY A 105 8.29 -23.85 9.04
CA GLY A 105 7.55 -24.47 10.12
C GLY A 105 6.15 -23.87 10.36
N ILE A 106 5.62 -23.09 9.44
CA ILE A 106 4.29 -22.46 9.55
C ILE A 106 3.20 -23.54 9.59
N ASP A 107 2.36 -23.52 10.61
CA ASP A 107 1.19 -24.38 10.66
C ASP A 107 0.13 -23.97 9.62
N SER A 108 -0.88 -24.81 9.44
CA SER A 108 -1.91 -24.58 8.43
C SER A 108 -2.71 -23.29 8.65
N ILE A 109 -2.81 -22.80 9.89
CA ILE A 109 -3.53 -21.58 10.26
C ILE A 109 -2.70 -20.36 9.91
N ASP A 110 -1.43 -20.33 10.32
CA ASP A 110 -0.50 -19.25 10.01
C ASP A 110 -0.25 -19.19 8.50
N PHE A 111 -0.16 -20.33 7.80
CA PHE A 111 -0.05 -20.38 6.34
C PHE A 111 -1.29 -19.76 5.66
N LYS A 112 -2.50 -20.10 6.09
CA LYS A 112 -3.73 -19.50 5.54
C LYS A 112 -3.76 -17.99 5.75
N ARG A 113 -3.37 -17.50 6.92
CA ARG A 113 -3.31 -16.07 7.24
C ARG A 113 -2.29 -15.35 6.37
N MET A 114 -1.09 -15.93 6.22
CA MET A 114 -0.04 -15.39 5.36
C MET A 114 -0.49 -15.35 3.90
N ALA A 115 -1.02 -16.46 3.40
CA ALA A 115 -1.52 -16.56 2.03
C ALA A 115 -2.66 -15.56 1.78
N HIS A 116 -3.62 -15.46 2.70
CA HIS A 116 -4.72 -14.49 2.60
C HIS A 116 -4.20 -13.05 2.55
N ASN A 117 -3.25 -12.69 3.42
CA ASN A 117 -2.67 -11.35 3.44
C ASN A 117 -1.90 -11.04 2.14
N TYR A 118 -1.07 -12.00 1.69
CA TYR A 118 -0.26 -11.83 0.47
C TYR A 118 -1.12 -11.81 -0.79
N LEU A 119 -2.04 -12.78 -0.93
CA LEU A 119 -2.94 -12.86 -2.09
C LEU A 119 -3.92 -11.70 -2.12
N GLY A 120 -4.41 -11.24 -0.97
CA GLY A 120 -5.25 -10.05 -0.89
C GLY A 120 -4.54 -8.81 -1.43
N ARG A 121 -3.27 -8.61 -1.07
CA ARG A 121 -2.45 -7.49 -1.60
C ARG A 121 -2.14 -7.65 -3.08
N TRP A 122 -1.82 -8.86 -3.53
CA TRP A 122 -1.64 -9.15 -4.95
C TRP A 122 -2.91 -8.86 -5.74
N HIS A 123 -4.06 -9.25 -5.21
CA HIS A 123 -5.36 -8.96 -5.81
C HIS A 123 -5.63 -7.45 -5.92
N LEU A 124 -5.28 -6.65 -4.89
CA LEU A 124 -5.37 -5.19 -4.94
C LEU A 124 -4.49 -4.60 -6.06
N VAL A 125 -3.25 -5.10 -6.22
CA VAL A 125 -2.38 -4.67 -7.33
C VAL A 125 -2.99 -5.02 -8.68
N GLN A 126 -3.52 -6.23 -8.85
CA GLN A 126 -4.22 -6.63 -10.07
C GLN A 126 -5.46 -5.77 -10.35
N LEU A 127 -6.27 -5.48 -9.32
CA LEU A 127 -7.41 -4.58 -9.44
C LEU A 127 -6.97 -3.18 -9.86
N ARG A 128 -5.88 -2.65 -9.31
CA ARG A 128 -5.35 -1.36 -9.74
C ARG A 128 -4.95 -1.39 -11.22
N CYS A 129 -4.25 -2.42 -11.67
CA CYS A 129 -3.89 -2.55 -13.09
C CYS A 129 -5.13 -2.64 -13.98
N SER A 130 -6.13 -3.42 -13.60
CA SER A 130 -7.41 -3.53 -14.31
C SER A 130 -8.19 -2.21 -14.29
N ASN A 131 -8.23 -1.54 -13.14
CA ASN A 131 -8.94 -0.28 -12.95
C ASN A 131 -8.35 0.88 -13.77
N PHE A 132 -7.03 0.84 -14.07
CA PHE A 132 -6.42 1.80 -15.01
C PHE A 132 -7.03 1.71 -16.42
N LEU A 133 -7.58 0.55 -16.78
CA LEU A 133 -8.18 0.31 -18.10
C LEU A 133 -9.68 0.64 -18.15
N GLY A 134 -10.41 0.58 -17.05
CA GLY A 134 -11.86 0.68 -17.03
C GLY A 134 -12.46 1.75 -16.10
N PHE A 135 -11.73 2.22 -15.10
CA PHE A 135 -12.26 3.15 -14.11
C PHE A 135 -11.89 4.60 -14.43
N SER A 136 -12.86 5.48 -14.22
CA SER A 136 -12.62 6.93 -14.24
C SER A 136 -11.62 7.34 -13.15
N LEU A 137 -11.02 8.50 -13.29
CA LEU A 137 -10.11 9.01 -12.27
C LEU A 137 -10.78 9.16 -10.89
N LYS A 138 -12.07 9.55 -10.87
CA LYS A 138 -12.84 9.68 -9.63
C LYS A 138 -12.97 8.33 -8.90
N GLU A 139 -13.25 7.25 -9.63
CA GLU A 139 -13.36 5.90 -9.09
C GLU A 139 -12.01 5.37 -8.60
N ARG A 140 -10.92 5.58 -9.35
CA ARG A 140 -9.57 5.19 -8.93
C ARG A 140 -9.15 5.89 -7.65
N LEU A 141 -9.48 7.17 -7.51
CA LEU A 141 -9.20 7.93 -6.29
C LEU A 141 -10.03 7.44 -5.10
N ALA A 142 -11.30 7.09 -5.34
CA ALA A 142 -12.18 6.51 -4.33
C ALA A 142 -11.62 5.18 -3.80
N LEU A 143 -11.19 4.27 -4.68
CA LEU A 143 -10.55 3.01 -4.31
C LEU A 143 -9.25 3.22 -3.53
N ALA A 144 -8.39 4.13 -3.98
CA ALA A 144 -7.16 4.44 -3.28
C ALA A 144 -7.41 4.94 -1.84
N LEU A 145 -8.46 5.72 -1.62
CA LEU A 145 -8.85 6.18 -0.28
C LEU A 145 -9.37 5.05 0.60
N ILE A 146 -10.12 4.08 0.05
CA ILE A 146 -10.52 2.87 0.79
C ILE A 146 -9.29 2.08 1.22
N GLU A 147 -8.39 1.76 0.29
CA GLU A 147 -7.16 1.00 0.57
C GLU A 147 -6.31 1.67 1.65
N LEU A 148 -6.08 2.98 1.52
CA LEU A 148 -5.34 3.75 2.52
C LEU A 148 -6.04 3.75 3.88
N SER A 149 -7.37 3.75 3.90
CA SER A 149 -8.15 3.71 5.13
C SER A 149 -8.09 2.34 5.83
N GLU A 150 -7.94 1.26 5.07
CA GLU A 150 -7.74 -0.09 5.61
C GLU A 150 -6.35 -0.25 6.24
N ASP A 151 -5.32 0.23 5.54
CA ASP A 151 -3.92 0.09 5.98
C ASP A 151 -3.54 1.06 7.11
N PHE A 152 -4.08 2.27 7.11
CA PHE A 152 -3.66 3.38 7.98
C PHE A 152 -4.79 3.99 8.82
N GLY A 153 -6.01 3.50 8.65
CA GLY A 153 -7.19 4.06 9.32
C GLY A 153 -7.34 3.62 10.76
N ILE A 154 -7.71 4.57 11.62
CA ILE A 154 -8.20 4.30 12.97
C ILE A 154 -9.71 4.48 12.95
N ARG A 155 -10.45 3.52 13.50
CA ARG A 155 -11.90 3.66 13.68
C ARG A 155 -12.23 4.86 14.57
N HIS A 156 -13.10 5.70 14.08
CA HIS A 156 -13.63 6.86 14.76
C HIS A 156 -15.16 6.88 14.55
N LYS A 157 -15.89 7.60 15.42
CA LYS A 157 -17.36 7.72 15.32
C LYS A 157 -17.85 8.24 13.95
N ASP A 158 -17.03 9.03 13.29
CA ASP A 158 -17.34 9.69 12.00
C ASP A 158 -16.70 8.99 10.79
N GLY A 159 -16.23 7.73 10.92
CA GLY A 159 -15.59 6.97 9.83
C GLY A 159 -14.19 6.49 10.15
N LEU A 160 -13.39 6.19 9.12
CA LEU A 160 -11.99 5.77 9.27
C LEU A 160 -11.07 6.99 9.15
N ARG A 161 -10.44 7.37 10.27
CA ARG A 161 -9.48 8.48 10.32
C ARG A 161 -8.10 8.01 9.92
N LEU A 162 -7.56 8.57 8.84
CA LEU A 162 -6.21 8.28 8.38
C LEU A 162 -5.17 8.94 9.29
N LYS A 163 -4.24 8.14 9.80
CA LYS A 163 -3.03 8.63 10.50
C LYS A 163 -2.05 9.29 9.54
N LEU A 164 -2.11 8.91 8.26
CA LEU A 164 -1.25 9.39 7.21
C LEU A 164 -1.93 10.53 6.47
N LEU A 165 -1.27 11.68 6.43
CA LEU A 165 -1.55 12.71 5.46
C LEU A 165 -0.96 12.29 4.10
N ALA A 166 -1.71 11.55 3.31
CA ALA A 166 -1.37 11.35 1.91
C ALA A 166 -1.45 12.74 1.22
N ARG A 167 -0.31 13.25 0.76
CA ARG A 167 -0.30 14.49 -0.02
C ARG A 167 -1.07 14.26 -1.31
N HIS A 168 -1.67 15.31 -1.86
CA HIS A 168 -2.32 15.21 -3.17
C HIS A 168 -1.35 14.76 -4.28
N SER A 169 -0.05 15.03 -4.13
CA SER A 169 0.99 14.49 -5.01
C SER A 169 1.11 12.97 -4.93
N ASP A 170 1.08 12.42 -3.72
CA ASP A 170 1.21 10.96 -3.51
C ASP A 170 -0.05 10.24 -4.04
N LEU A 171 -1.23 10.81 -3.79
CA LEU A 171 -2.48 10.32 -4.37
C LEU A 171 -2.47 10.41 -5.90
N ALA A 172 -1.94 11.49 -6.46
CA ALA A 172 -1.85 11.69 -7.91
C ALA A 172 -0.94 10.64 -8.56
N GLU A 173 0.22 10.35 -7.96
CA GLU A 173 1.10 9.27 -8.39
C GLU A 173 0.42 7.91 -8.28
N LEU A 174 -0.32 7.66 -7.18
CA LEU A 174 -1.01 6.38 -6.92
C LEU A 174 -2.11 6.10 -7.93
N VAL A 175 -2.86 7.12 -8.36
CA VAL A 175 -3.98 6.97 -9.29
C VAL A 175 -3.64 7.31 -10.74
N GLY A 176 -2.37 7.66 -11.03
CA GLY A 176 -1.89 7.99 -12.37
C GLY A 176 -2.53 9.25 -12.93
N ALA A 177 -2.55 10.33 -12.15
CA ALA A 177 -3.16 11.59 -12.52
C ALA A 177 -2.27 12.80 -12.18
N SER A 178 -2.67 14.00 -12.61
CA SER A 178 -2.02 15.22 -12.17
C SER A 178 -2.52 15.67 -10.79
N ARG A 179 -1.65 16.31 -10.00
CA ARG A 179 -2.01 16.88 -8.70
C ARG A 179 -3.23 17.84 -8.74
N PRO A 180 -3.38 18.75 -9.73
CA PRO A 180 -4.56 19.60 -9.82
C PRO A 180 -5.86 18.82 -9.94
N ARG A 181 -5.89 17.77 -10.79
CA ARG A 181 -7.07 16.93 -10.97
C ARG A 181 -7.44 16.16 -9.70
N VAL A 182 -6.44 15.64 -8.97
CA VAL A 182 -6.70 15.01 -7.68
C VAL A 182 -7.23 16.03 -6.66
N SER A 183 -6.67 17.24 -6.65
CA SER A 183 -7.16 18.31 -5.74
C SER A 183 -8.61 18.67 -6.01
N GLU A 184 -9.01 18.73 -7.28
CA GLU A 184 -10.40 18.96 -7.70
C GLU A 184 -11.33 17.85 -7.17
N PHE A 185 -11.01 16.59 -7.43
CA PHE A 185 -11.85 15.46 -6.97
C PHE A 185 -11.85 15.31 -5.44
N MET A 186 -10.76 15.60 -4.76
CA MET A 186 -10.76 15.61 -3.30
C MET A 186 -11.70 16.69 -2.72
N SER A 187 -11.82 17.84 -3.38
CA SER A 187 -12.80 18.87 -2.99
C SER A 187 -14.25 18.42 -3.27
N GLN A 188 -14.50 17.75 -4.40
CA GLN A 188 -15.80 17.15 -4.69
C GLN A 188 -16.17 16.06 -3.67
N PHE A 189 -15.22 15.19 -3.30
CA PHE A 189 -15.45 14.16 -2.29
C PHE A 189 -15.77 14.73 -0.91
N GLU A 190 -15.23 15.89 -0.59
CA GLU A 190 -15.58 16.60 0.65
C GLU A 190 -17.01 17.15 0.58
N GLN A 191 -17.41 17.74 -0.55
CA GLN A 191 -18.80 18.20 -0.81
C GLN A 191 -19.79 17.04 -0.78
N ASP A 192 -19.45 15.91 -1.42
CA ASP A 192 -20.25 14.68 -1.47
C ASP A 192 -20.24 13.92 -0.11
N ARG A 193 -19.51 14.43 0.89
CA ARG A 193 -19.32 13.81 2.21
C ARG A 193 -18.74 12.40 2.17
N PHE A 194 -17.95 12.08 1.17
CA PHE A 194 -17.16 10.85 1.11
C PHE A 194 -15.94 10.93 2.03
N ILE A 195 -15.43 12.13 2.23
CA ILE A 195 -14.35 12.45 3.14
C ILE A 195 -14.69 13.67 3.98
N ALA A 196 -14.03 13.80 5.11
CA ALA A 196 -14.04 15.01 5.92
C ALA A 196 -12.60 15.39 6.29
N ARG A 197 -12.28 16.68 6.17
CA ARG A 197 -10.99 17.23 6.60
C ARG A 197 -11.17 18.07 7.86
N LYS A 198 -10.32 17.81 8.84
CA LYS A 198 -10.27 18.61 10.06
C LYS A 198 -8.81 18.85 10.43
N ALA A 199 -8.35 20.09 10.30
CA ALA A 199 -6.94 20.44 10.43
C ALA A 199 -6.07 19.56 9.51
N HIS A 200 -5.20 18.72 10.08
CA HIS A 200 -4.30 17.83 9.34
C HIS A 200 -4.79 16.38 9.29
N GLN A 201 -6.08 16.12 9.55
CA GLN A 201 -6.66 14.79 9.57
C GLN A 201 -7.64 14.61 8.43
N LEU A 202 -7.59 13.45 7.78
CA LEU A 202 -8.52 13.02 6.75
C LEU A 202 -9.36 11.86 7.30
N THR A 203 -10.67 12.02 7.31
CA THR A 203 -11.60 10.93 7.67
C THR A 203 -12.29 10.44 6.42
N VAL A 204 -12.29 9.14 6.19
CA VAL A 204 -12.89 8.48 5.02
C VAL A 204 -14.19 7.81 5.45
N GLN A 205 -15.26 8.09 4.69
CA GLN A 205 -16.58 7.50 4.85
C GLN A 205 -16.70 6.27 3.95
N ARG A 206 -16.18 5.15 4.42
CA ARG A 206 -16.04 3.92 3.62
C ARG A 206 -17.37 3.52 2.97
N ASP A 207 -18.45 3.41 3.74
CA ASP A 207 -19.74 2.91 3.26
C ASP A 207 -20.29 3.77 2.10
N ARG A 208 -20.07 5.09 2.16
CA ARG A 208 -20.49 6.02 1.10
C ARG A 208 -19.68 5.82 -0.18
N ILE A 209 -18.37 5.62 -0.04
CA ILE A 209 -17.50 5.36 -1.19
C ILE A 209 -17.81 4.00 -1.81
N GLU A 210 -18.05 2.97 -1.02
CA GLU A 210 -18.45 1.64 -1.51
C GLU A 210 -19.79 1.68 -2.25
N SER A 211 -20.77 2.43 -1.73
CA SER A 211 -22.04 2.69 -2.44
C SER A 211 -21.84 3.38 -3.79
N PHE A 212 -21.00 4.41 -3.84
CA PHE A 212 -20.65 5.10 -5.08
C PHE A 212 -20.02 4.15 -6.10
N LEU A 213 -19.04 3.33 -5.69
CA LEU A 213 -18.36 2.37 -6.56
C LEU A 213 -19.31 1.26 -7.05
N SER A 214 -20.26 0.83 -6.23
CA SER A 214 -21.25 -0.18 -6.59
C SER A 214 -22.23 0.35 -7.64
N GLN A 215 -22.68 1.59 -7.52
CA GLN A 215 -23.53 2.25 -8.51
C GLN A 215 -22.81 2.42 -9.85
N ALA A 216 -21.53 2.81 -9.84
CA ALA A 216 -20.73 2.93 -11.04
C ALA A 216 -20.59 1.59 -11.79
N LYS A 217 -20.43 0.48 -11.06
CA LYS A 217 -20.40 -0.87 -11.65
C LYS A 217 -21.74 -1.28 -12.27
N ALA A 218 -22.86 -0.96 -11.62
CA ALA A 218 -24.18 -1.28 -12.13
C ALA A 218 -24.47 -0.57 -13.47
N ILE A 219 -24.07 0.69 -13.59
CA ILE A 219 -24.23 1.46 -14.84
C ILE A 219 -23.41 0.83 -15.99
N LEU A 220 -22.22 0.28 -15.72
CA LEU A 220 -21.38 -0.39 -16.71
C LEU A 220 -21.93 -1.76 -17.12
N SER A 221 -22.65 -2.45 -16.24
CA SER A 221 -23.28 -3.74 -16.54
C SER A 221 -24.58 -3.59 -17.34
N ASP A 222 -25.29 -2.49 -17.20
CA ASP A 222 -26.51 -2.18 -17.97
C ASP A 222 -26.22 -1.61 -19.36
N SER A 223 -25.03 -1.07 -19.59
CA SER A 223 -24.52 -0.69 -20.92
C SER A 223 -23.88 -1.91 -21.59
N GLY A 224 -24.64 -2.97 -21.83
CA GLY A 224 -24.23 -4.15 -22.55
C GLY A 224 -23.68 -3.83 -23.95
N PRO A 225 -22.90 -4.73 -24.57
CA PRO A 225 -22.23 -4.44 -25.83
C PRO A 225 -23.26 -4.12 -26.92
N ALA A 226 -23.05 -2.97 -27.56
CA ALA A 226 -23.77 -2.61 -28.80
C ALA A 226 -23.27 -3.46 -29.97
#